data_efd155d547fee8763821145d1a2af0f1
#
_entry.id   efd155d547fee8763821145d1a2af0f1
#
_cell.length_a   1.000
_cell.length_b   1.000
_cell.length_c   1.000
_cell.angle_alpha   90.00
_cell.angle_beta   90.00
_cell.angle_gamma   90.00
#
_symmetry.space_group_name_H-M   'P 1'
#
loop_
_entity.id
_entity.type
_entity.pdbx_description
1 polymer ?
#
loop_
_entity_poly.entity_id
_entity_poly.type
_entity_poly.pdbx_seq_one_letter_code
_entity_poly.pdbx_strand_id
1 'polypeptide(L)'
;YKADPEKSKRGTAQYHIDKYGPVDQFGYKDFLPMFNTPEFDAKEWAGVMSGGGAKFGGICLAHHDGFCLWDSKYTKWDSKDMGPKRDIYGELAKEIRKTDMKLLATFHMARTYGYAFDLKNKKHTKEQKKTWDIFDEKNSWIYRNPDTESKEKFGEEWANKVKEVIENYRPDALWFDGLAGSIKNEEIRQDDIVNILIREIEVQGKELAGVTNLLKKLKPQIHKLDF
;
A
#
# COMPACT_ATOMS: atom_id res chain seq x y z
N TYR A 1 10.25 3.48 -10.55
CA TYR A 1 11.67 3.74 -10.29
C TYR A 1 12.22 4.73 -11.33
N LYS A 2 12.61 5.93 -10.88
CA LYS A 2 13.07 7.01 -11.78
C LYS A 2 14.56 6.83 -12.03
N ALA A 3 14.91 5.92 -12.90
CA ALA A 3 16.28 5.52 -13.17
C ALA A 3 17.00 6.34 -14.25
N ASP A 4 16.58 7.56 -14.50
CA ASP A 4 17.30 8.46 -15.38
C ASP A 4 18.38 9.21 -14.57
N PRO A 5 19.69 8.89 -14.73
CA PRO A 5 20.76 9.50 -13.94
C PRO A 5 20.81 11.02 -14.07
N GLU A 6 20.51 11.56 -15.26
CA GLU A 6 20.53 12.99 -15.54
C GLU A 6 19.40 13.76 -14.81
N LYS A 7 18.31 13.06 -14.46
CA LYS A 7 17.13 13.64 -13.81
C LYS A 7 17.04 13.30 -12.33
N SER A 8 17.93 12.45 -11.82
CA SER A 8 17.97 12.08 -10.41
C SER A 8 18.64 13.18 -9.58
N LYS A 9 17.85 14.09 -9.04
CA LYS A 9 18.33 15.19 -8.19
C LYS A 9 19.13 14.75 -6.94
N ARG A 10 19.10 13.46 -6.60
CA ARG A 10 19.75 12.90 -5.38
C ARG A 10 20.84 11.89 -5.70
N GLY A 11 21.23 11.75 -6.96
CA GLY A 11 22.23 10.74 -7.37
C GLY A 11 21.79 9.27 -7.21
N THR A 12 20.52 9.05 -6.81
CA THR A 12 20.02 7.68 -6.51
C THR A 12 20.10 6.76 -7.72
N ALA A 13 19.84 7.28 -8.91
CA ALA A 13 19.89 6.46 -10.11
C ALA A 13 21.33 6.06 -10.46
N GLN A 14 22.29 6.99 -10.33
CA GLN A 14 23.71 6.67 -10.54
C GLN A 14 24.21 5.65 -9.51
N TYR A 15 23.88 5.86 -8.22
CA TYR A 15 24.20 4.88 -7.18
C TYR A 15 23.68 3.47 -7.49
N HIS A 16 22.43 3.39 -8.01
CA HIS A 16 21.85 2.12 -8.42
C HIS A 16 22.66 1.47 -9.53
N ILE A 17 22.97 2.23 -10.59
CA ILE A 17 23.74 1.72 -11.72
C ILE A 17 25.11 1.23 -11.27
N ASP A 18 25.80 2.01 -10.45
CA ASP A 18 27.14 1.69 -9.97
C ASP A 18 27.17 0.42 -9.10
N LYS A 19 26.12 0.21 -8.31
CA LYS A 19 26.08 -0.89 -7.33
C LYS A 19 25.39 -2.15 -7.83
N TYR A 20 24.36 -2.01 -8.66
CA TYR A 20 23.48 -3.11 -9.06
C TYR A 20 23.42 -3.31 -10.58
N GLY A 21 24.00 -2.39 -11.35
CA GLY A 21 23.89 -2.38 -12.79
C GLY A 21 22.72 -1.57 -13.33
N PRO A 22 22.57 -1.47 -14.64
CA PRO A 22 21.50 -0.72 -15.26
C PRO A 22 20.12 -1.38 -15.05
N VAL A 23 19.06 -0.58 -15.17
CA VAL A 23 17.67 -0.98 -14.82
C VAL A 23 17.10 -2.10 -15.71
N ASP A 24 17.67 -2.29 -16.88
CA ASP A 24 17.34 -3.39 -17.81
C ASP A 24 17.94 -4.74 -17.36
N GLN A 25 18.91 -4.72 -16.43
CA GLN A 25 19.52 -5.90 -15.85
C GLN A 25 19.08 -6.12 -14.41
N PHE A 26 18.83 -5.05 -13.66
CA PHE A 26 18.39 -5.10 -12.26
C PHE A 26 17.31 -4.05 -12.01
N GLY A 27 16.06 -4.50 -11.96
CA GLY A 27 14.89 -3.64 -11.74
C GLY A 27 14.48 -3.55 -10.27
N TYR A 28 13.36 -2.87 -10.02
CA TYR A 28 12.86 -2.70 -8.65
C TYR A 28 12.49 -4.04 -7.96
N LYS A 29 11.86 -4.95 -8.69
CA LYS A 29 11.48 -6.28 -8.20
C LYS A 29 12.66 -7.10 -7.71
N ASP A 30 13.85 -6.86 -8.27
CA ASP A 30 15.08 -7.63 -7.99
C ASP A 30 15.67 -7.29 -6.61
N PHE A 31 15.22 -6.20 -5.97
CA PHE A 31 15.52 -5.90 -4.57
C PHE A 31 14.78 -6.79 -3.58
N LEU A 32 13.68 -7.42 -3.99
CA LEU A 32 12.83 -8.14 -3.07
C LEU A 32 13.52 -9.28 -2.31
N PRO A 33 14.41 -10.08 -2.92
CA PRO A 33 15.18 -11.10 -2.19
C PRO A 33 16.10 -10.52 -1.10
N MET A 34 16.43 -9.22 -1.19
CA MET A 34 17.23 -8.51 -0.18
C MET A 34 16.37 -7.96 0.96
N PHE A 35 15.07 -7.85 0.76
CA PHE A 35 14.11 -7.48 1.80
C PHE A 35 13.85 -8.72 2.66
N ASN A 36 14.70 -8.92 3.62
CA ASN A 36 14.51 -9.85 4.71
C ASN A 36 14.39 -9.03 6.01
N THR A 37 13.77 -9.54 7.01
CA THR A 37 13.55 -8.81 8.27
C THR A 37 14.06 -9.64 9.46
N PRO A 38 15.38 -9.98 9.50
CA PRO A 38 15.92 -10.87 10.53
C PRO A 38 15.77 -10.28 11.93
N GLU A 39 15.87 -8.94 12.04
CA GLU A 39 15.78 -8.23 13.32
C GLU A 39 14.36 -7.73 13.63
N PHE A 40 13.35 -8.07 12.83
CA PHE A 40 11.98 -7.65 13.11
C PHE A 40 11.39 -8.49 14.24
N ASP A 41 11.20 -7.86 15.39
CA ASP A 41 10.47 -8.38 16.55
C ASP A 41 9.21 -7.54 16.79
N ALA A 42 8.06 -8.10 16.49
CA ALA A 42 6.78 -7.41 16.64
C ALA A 42 6.48 -7.01 18.10
N LYS A 43 6.92 -7.84 19.07
CA LYS A 43 6.75 -7.56 20.49
C LYS A 43 7.62 -6.38 20.94
N GLU A 44 8.87 -6.33 20.50
CA GLU A 44 9.76 -5.21 20.77
C GLU A 44 9.18 -3.91 20.19
N TRP A 45 8.75 -3.93 18.93
CA TRP A 45 8.16 -2.76 18.29
C TRP A 45 6.92 -2.25 19.01
N ALA A 46 5.99 -3.15 19.36
CA ALA A 46 4.80 -2.78 20.12
C ALA A 46 5.19 -2.23 21.51
N GLY A 47 6.19 -2.82 22.17
CA GLY A 47 6.71 -2.38 23.46
C GLY A 47 7.32 -0.98 23.40
N VAL A 48 8.12 -0.68 22.36
CA VAL A 48 8.71 0.65 22.14
C VAL A 48 7.63 1.70 21.92
N MET A 49 6.65 1.43 21.03
CA MET A 49 5.53 2.35 20.79
C MET A 49 4.72 2.62 22.07
N SER A 50 4.34 1.58 22.79
CA SER A 50 3.55 1.69 24.02
C SER A 50 4.34 2.38 25.14
N GLY A 51 5.61 2.01 25.33
CA GLY A 51 6.51 2.64 26.31
C GLY A 51 6.76 4.14 26.03
N GLY A 52 6.75 4.53 24.75
CA GLY A 52 6.76 5.92 24.32
C GLY A 52 5.45 6.68 24.52
N GLY A 53 4.42 6.03 25.05
CA GLY A 53 3.10 6.63 25.33
C GLY A 53 2.17 6.74 24.13
N ALA A 54 2.45 6.02 23.02
CA ALA A 54 1.58 5.99 21.84
C ALA A 54 0.18 5.47 22.20
N LYS A 55 -0.84 6.11 21.61
CA LYS A 55 -2.24 5.69 21.74
C LYS A 55 -2.73 4.90 20.52
N PHE A 56 -2.00 5.00 19.43
CA PHE A 56 -2.19 4.23 18.20
C PHE A 56 -0.86 3.60 17.81
N GLY A 57 -0.89 2.34 17.38
CA GLY A 57 0.26 1.63 16.84
C GLY A 57 -0.08 1.00 15.51
N GLY A 58 0.86 0.99 14.59
CA GLY A 58 0.69 0.40 13.28
C GLY A 58 1.82 0.78 12.33
N ILE A 59 1.73 0.31 11.10
CA ILE A 59 2.70 0.59 10.04
C ILE A 59 1.99 0.97 8.74
N CYS A 60 2.73 1.49 7.77
CA CYS A 60 2.24 1.60 6.39
C CYS A 60 2.19 0.21 5.77
N LEU A 61 1.00 -0.27 5.45
CA LEU A 61 0.76 -1.64 4.97
C LEU A 61 1.19 -1.84 3.52
N ALA A 62 1.01 -0.84 2.69
CA ALA A 62 1.47 -0.83 1.31
C ALA A 62 1.71 0.61 0.86
N HIS A 63 2.82 0.84 0.18
CA HIS A 63 3.18 2.15 -0.36
C HIS A 63 2.96 2.20 -1.88
N HIS A 64 3.55 3.16 -2.57
CA HIS A 64 3.39 3.37 -4.02
C HIS A 64 3.88 2.20 -4.89
N ASP A 65 4.73 1.35 -4.35
CA ASP A 65 5.20 0.11 -5.00
C ASP A 65 4.18 -1.03 -4.95
N GLY A 66 3.12 -0.86 -4.14
CA GLY A 66 2.06 -1.83 -3.99
C GLY A 66 2.44 -3.11 -3.25
N PHE A 67 3.66 -3.20 -2.68
CA PHE A 67 4.08 -4.34 -1.89
C PHE A 67 3.31 -4.38 -0.56
N CYS A 68 2.61 -5.49 -0.30
CA CYS A 68 1.75 -5.65 0.85
C CYS A 68 2.54 -6.25 2.03
N LEU A 69 2.48 -5.61 3.20
CA LEU A 69 3.12 -6.12 4.42
C LEU A 69 2.22 -7.05 5.24
N TRP A 70 1.23 -7.66 4.60
CA TRP A 70 0.33 -8.66 5.18
C TRP A 70 0.15 -9.85 4.22
N ASP A 71 -0.40 -10.95 4.71
CA ASP A 71 -0.78 -12.14 3.94
C ASP A 71 -2.02 -11.84 3.08
N SER A 72 -1.82 -11.55 1.80
CA SER A 72 -2.90 -11.14 0.90
C SER A 72 -3.28 -12.21 -0.10
N LYS A 73 -4.56 -12.56 -0.14
CA LYS A 73 -5.11 -13.47 -1.17
C LYS A 73 -5.27 -12.82 -2.57
N TYR A 74 -5.14 -11.49 -2.66
CA TYR A 74 -5.34 -10.75 -3.91
C TYR A 74 -4.06 -10.49 -4.69
N THR A 75 -2.91 -10.77 -4.09
CA THR A 75 -1.61 -10.63 -4.76
C THR A 75 -0.59 -11.55 -4.12
N LYS A 76 0.43 -11.90 -4.90
CA LYS A 76 1.66 -12.53 -4.38
C LYS A 76 2.79 -11.52 -4.15
N TRP A 77 2.52 -10.24 -4.45
CA TRP A 77 3.42 -9.13 -4.16
C TRP A 77 3.23 -8.71 -2.70
N ASP A 78 3.55 -9.62 -1.78
CA ASP A 78 3.37 -9.44 -0.35
C ASP A 78 4.49 -10.10 0.48
N SER A 79 4.56 -9.72 1.74
CA SER A 79 5.62 -10.15 2.66
C SER A 79 5.49 -11.59 3.13
N LYS A 80 4.33 -12.22 2.92
CA LYS A 80 4.11 -13.63 3.25
C LYS A 80 4.63 -14.55 2.14
N ASP A 81 4.36 -14.19 0.89
CA ASP A 81 4.73 -14.99 -0.28
C ASP A 81 6.14 -14.67 -0.76
N MET A 82 6.65 -13.45 -0.51
CA MET A 82 7.94 -12.97 -0.99
C MET A 82 8.75 -12.27 0.10
N GLY A 83 10.04 -12.05 -0.16
CA GLY A 83 10.93 -11.37 0.77
C GLY A 83 11.00 -12.06 2.13
N PRO A 84 10.49 -11.44 3.21
CA PRO A 84 10.60 -11.94 4.59
C PRO A 84 9.90 -13.27 4.85
N LYS A 85 8.96 -13.68 4.01
CA LYS A 85 8.11 -14.88 4.20
C LYS A 85 7.29 -14.85 5.49
N ARG A 86 6.85 -13.66 5.89
CA ARG A 86 6.11 -13.39 7.13
C ARG A 86 4.92 -12.47 6.88
N ASP A 87 3.85 -12.66 7.65
CA ASP A 87 2.77 -11.69 7.78
C ASP A 87 3.18 -10.61 8.80
N ILE A 88 3.95 -9.61 8.33
CA ILE A 88 4.53 -8.57 9.19
C ILE A 88 3.45 -7.80 9.93
N TYR A 89 2.38 -7.40 9.21
CA TYR A 89 1.30 -6.64 9.85
C TYR A 89 0.51 -7.48 10.84
N GLY A 90 0.20 -8.72 10.51
CA GLY A 90 -0.52 -9.62 11.41
C GLY A 90 0.25 -9.91 12.69
N GLU A 91 1.57 -10.12 12.60
CA GLU A 91 2.42 -10.28 13.76
C GLU A 91 2.41 -9.03 14.64
N LEU A 92 2.56 -7.83 14.05
CA LEU A 92 2.54 -6.58 14.79
C LEU A 92 1.17 -6.27 15.39
N ALA A 93 0.09 -6.51 14.65
CA ALA A 93 -1.29 -6.33 15.12
C ALA A 93 -1.59 -7.19 16.37
N LYS A 94 -1.11 -8.44 16.38
CA LYS A 94 -1.24 -9.33 17.53
C LYS A 94 -0.56 -8.77 18.78
N GLU A 95 0.60 -8.17 18.64
CA GLU A 95 1.35 -7.63 19.79
C GLU A 95 0.78 -6.27 20.24
N ILE A 96 0.37 -5.40 19.31
CA ILE A 96 -0.30 -4.13 19.64
C ILE A 96 -1.57 -4.38 20.45
N ARG A 97 -2.35 -5.42 20.12
CA ARG A 97 -3.58 -5.77 20.85
C ARG A 97 -3.37 -6.24 22.29
N LYS A 98 -2.14 -6.54 22.69
CA LYS A 98 -1.79 -6.85 24.08
C LYS A 98 -1.50 -5.58 24.90
N THR A 99 -1.53 -4.42 24.29
CA THR A 99 -1.30 -3.11 24.89
C THR A 99 -2.59 -2.30 24.92
N ASP A 100 -2.54 -1.10 25.52
CA ASP A 100 -3.66 -0.14 25.52
C ASP A 100 -3.76 0.66 24.21
N MET A 101 -2.88 0.40 23.23
CA MET A 101 -2.91 1.08 21.95
C MET A 101 -4.06 0.59 21.07
N LYS A 102 -4.56 1.50 20.22
CA LYS A 102 -5.46 1.20 19.12
C LYS A 102 -4.66 0.80 17.89
N LEU A 103 -5.13 -0.23 17.18
CA LEU A 103 -4.48 -0.69 15.96
C LEU A 103 -4.79 0.23 14.79
N LEU A 104 -3.73 0.74 14.15
CA LEU A 104 -3.80 1.60 12.97
C LEU A 104 -3.35 0.82 11.74
N ALA A 105 -4.10 0.93 10.64
CA ALA A 105 -3.71 0.49 9.31
C ALA A 105 -3.57 1.69 8.38
N THR A 106 -2.40 1.89 7.79
CA THR A 106 -2.16 3.00 6.88
C THR A 106 -1.84 2.51 5.47
N PHE A 107 -2.38 3.20 4.46
CA PHE A 107 -2.27 2.82 3.06
C PHE A 107 -1.81 3.99 2.21
N HIS A 108 -0.82 3.75 1.36
CA HIS A 108 -0.28 4.69 0.36
C HIS A 108 -0.37 4.12 -1.06
N MET A 109 -1.08 3.02 -1.25
CA MET A 109 -1.08 2.25 -2.49
C MET A 109 -2.04 2.78 -3.58
N ALA A 110 -2.82 3.83 -3.31
CA ALA A 110 -3.69 4.42 -4.33
C ALA A 110 -2.90 4.97 -5.54
N ARG A 111 -1.63 5.36 -5.32
CA ARG A 111 -0.73 5.84 -6.37
C ARG A 111 0.04 4.74 -7.10
N THR A 112 -0.11 3.47 -6.74
CA THR A 112 0.61 2.37 -7.40
C THR A 112 0.29 2.31 -8.88
N TYR A 113 -0.98 2.59 -9.26
CA TYR A 113 -1.39 2.65 -10.65
C TYR A 113 -0.61 3.70 -11.43
N GLY A 114 0.21 3.23 -12.35
CA GLY A 114 1.04 4.09 -13.18
C GLY A 114 2.24 4.73 -12.48
N TYR A 115 2.50 4.42 -11.20
CA TYR A 115 3.59 5.04 -10.44
C TYR A 115 4.97 4.83 -11.08
N ALA A 116 5.26 3.61 -11.54
CA ALA A 116 6.51 3.27 -12.18
C ALA A 116 6.69 3.97 -13.55
N PHE A 117 5.60 4.37 -14.19
CA PHE A 117 5.58 4.91 -15.55
C PHE A 117 5.73 6.42 -15.62
N ASP A 118 5.57 7.13 -14.51
CA ASP A 118 5.63 8.62 -14.43
C ASP A 118 4.83 9.30 -15.56
N LEU A 119 3.53 9.04 -15.59
CA LEU A 119 2.61 9.40 -16.68
C LEU A 119 2.61 10.89 -17.08
N LYS A 120 3.08 11.76 -16.19
CA LYS A 120 3.05 13.22 -16.45
C LYS A 120 4.21 13.72 -17.30
N ASN A 121 5.35 13.03 -17.35
CA ASN A 121 6.59 13.65 -17.86
C ASN A 121 7.50 12.75 -18.71
N LYS A 122 7.18 11.48 -18.99
CA LYS A 122 8.14 10.61 -19.65
C LYS A 122 7.64 9.98 -20.95
N LYS A 123 8.29 10.38 -22.02
CA LYS A 123 8.33 9.58 -23.24
C LYS A 123 9.48 8.56 -23.07
N HIS A 124 9.14 7.32 -22.78
CA HIS A 124 10.11 6.24 -22.84
C HIS A 124 10.52 5.97 -24.28
N THR A 125 11.81 5.73 -24.50
CA THR A 125 12.33 5.37 -25.82
C THR A 125 11.84 3.97 -26.23
N LYS A 126 11.91 3.66 -27.52
CA LYS A 126 11.59 2.32 -28.01
C LYS A 126 12.45 1.25 -27.37
N GLU A 127 13.72 1.55 -27.09
CA GLU A 127 14.66 0.63 -26.45
C GLU A 127 14.30 0.41 -24.99
N GLN A 128 14.00 1.47 -24.22
CA GLN A 128 13.54 1.36 -22.84
C GLN A 128 12.26 0.51 -22.72
N LYS A 129 11.34 0.67 -23.67
CA LYS A 129 10.10 -0.14 -23.71
C LYS A 129 10.38 -1.63 -24.00
N LYS A 130 11.48 -1.93 -24.63
CA LYS A 130 11.89 -3.30 -24.97
C LYS A 130 12.62 -4.00 -23.83
N THR A 131 13.44 -3.25 -23.08
CA THR A 131 14.44 -3.81 -22.16
C THR A 131 14.08 -3.65 -20.69
N TRP A 132 13.30 -2.61 -20.34
CA TRP A 132 12.94 -2.36 -18.95
C TRP A 132 11.82 -3.29 -18.48
N ASP A 133 12.01 -3.89 -17.32
CA ASP A 133 11.10 -4.86 -16.71
C ASP A 133 9.71 -4.31 -16.39
N ILE A 134 9.57 -2.99 -16.25
CA ILE A 134 8.26 -2.32 -16.04
C ILE A 134 7.32 -2.46 -17.25
N PHE A 135 7.87 -2.72 -18.45
CA PHE A 135 7.11 -2.94 -19.68
C PHE A 135 6.91 -4.41 -20.03
N ASP A 136 7.53 -5.33 -19.28
CA ASP A 136 7.30 -6.76 -19.46
C ASP A 136 5.91 -7.12 -18.90
N GLU A 137 5.05 -7.65 -19.75
CA GLU A 137 3.68 -8.05 -19.37
C GLU A 137 3.64 -9.04 -18.20
N LYS A 138 4.69 -9.86 -18.04
CA LYS A 138 4.84 -10.77 -16.90
C LYS A 138 4.91 -10.05 -15.56
N ASN A 139 5.33 -8.79 -15.56
CA ASN A 139 5.47 -7.95 -14.39
C ASN A 139 4.32 -6.94 -14.24
N SER A 140 3.33 -6.95 -15.11
CA SER A 140 2.21 -5.99 -15.12
C SER A 140 1.45 -5.95 -13.77
N TRP A 141 1.34 -7.09 -13.11
CA TRP A 141 0.70 -7.23 -11.81
C TRP A 141 1.48 -6.57 -10.65
N ILE A 142 2.78 -6.30 -10.83
CA ILE A 142 3.63 -5.56 -9.88
C ILE A 142 3.54 -4.06 -10.17
N TYR A 143 3.82 -3.69 -11.43
CA TYR A 143 4.03 -2.29 -11.81
C TYR A 143 2.76 -1.55 -12.20
N ARG A 144 1.64 -2.25 -12.37
CA ARG A 144 0.31 -1.69 -12.65
C ARG A 144 0.34 -0.75 -13.85
N ASN A 145 0.62 -1.32 -15.02
CA ASN A 145 0.81 -0.59 -16.26
C ASN A 145 -0.53 -0.02 -16.79
N PRO A 146 -0.68 1.31 -16.89
CA PRO A 146 -1.91 1.93 -17.37
C PRO A 146 -2.26 1.65 -18.85
N ASP A 147 -1.27 1.20 -19.65
CA ASP A 147 -1.51 0.84 -21.03
C ASP A 147 -2.19 -0.54 -21.18
N THR A 148 -2.09 -1.38 -20.14
CA THR A 148 -2.59 -2.77 -20.15
C THR A 148 -3.62 -3.07 -19.07
N GLU A 149 -3.76 -2.22 -18.05
CA GLU A 149 -4.70 -2.37 -16.96
C GLU A 149 -5.66 -1.19 -16.86
N SER A 150 -6.96 -1.46 -16.70
CA SER A 150 -7.93 -0.41 -16.47
C SER A 150 -7.90 0.09 -15.02
N LYS A 151 -8.28 1.35 -14.80
CA LYS A 151 -8.39 1.95 -13.47
C LYS A 151 -9.45 1.24 -12.63
N GLU A 152 -10.55 0.82 -13.25
CA GLU A 152 -11.66 0.13 -12.60
C GLU A 152 -11.18 -1.19 -11.99
N LYS A 153 -10.42 -1.98 -12.76
CA LYS A 153 -9.83 -3.23 -12.29
C LYS A 153 -8.87 -3.00 -11.12
N PHE A 154 -8.00 -2.00 -11.24
CA PHE A 154 -7.11 -1.63 -10.16
C PHE A 154 -7.89 -1.17 -8.91
N GLY A 155 -8.93 -0.33 -9.10
CA GLY A 155 -9.77 0.16 -8.01
C GLY A 155 -10.50 -0.95 -7.27
N GLU A 156 -11.00 -1.95 -8.00
CA GLU A 156 -11.64 -3.14 -7.41
C GLU A 156 -10.65 -3.96 -6.57
N GLU A 157 -9.46 -4.22 -7.10
CA GLU A 157 -8.42 -4.93 -6.35
C GLU A 157 -7.98 -4.14 -5.11
N TRP A 158 -7.81 -2.83 -5.25
CA TRP A 158 -7.47 -1.94 -4.14
C TRP A 158 -8.52 -2.01 -3.02
N ALA A 159 -9.81 -1.91 -3.37
CA ALA A 159 -10.90 -2.00 -2.41
C ALA A 159 -10.94 -3.38 -1.73
N ASN A 160 -10.73 -4.45 -2.49
CA ASN A 160 -10.69 -5.81 -1.96
C ASN A 160 -9.53 -6.02 -0.99
N LYS A 161 -8.35 -5.47 -1.26
CA LYS A 161 -7.18 -5.49 -0.37
C LYS A 161 -7.46 -4.76 0.95
N VAL A 162 -8.09 -3.59 0.89
CA VAL A 162 -8.48 -2.84 2.11
C VAL A 162 -9.52 -3.62 2.91
N LYS A 163 -10.53 -4.17 2.23
CA LYS A 163 -11.54 -5.03 2.85
C LYS A 163 -10.91 -6.22 3.56
N GLU A 164 -9.97 -6.90 2.91
CA GLU A 164 -9.24 -8.03 3.48
C GLU A 164 -8.53 -7.66 4.79
N VAL A 165 -7.87 -6.49 4.83
CA VAL A 165 -7.21 -5.99 6.04
C VAL A 165 -8.23 -5.72 7.16
N ILE A 166 -9.38 -5.14 6.83
CA ILE A 166 -10.45 -4.90 7.80
C ILE A 166 -10.96 -6.22 8.38
N GLU A 167 -11.26 -7.19 7.52
CA GLU A 167 -11.83 -8.48 7.93
C GLU A 167 -10.84 -9.33 8.72
N ASN A 168 -9.57 -9.39 8.31
CA ASN A 168 -8.57 -10.27 8.91
C ASN A 168 -7.97 -9.69 10.19
N TYR A 169 -7.71 -8.37 10.22
CA TYR A 169 -6.97 -7.74 11.32
C TYR A 169 -7.81 -6.78 12.16
N ARG A 170 -9.00 -6.37 11.70
CA ARG A 170 -9.94 -5.50 12.43
C ARG A 170 -9.28 -4.27 13.05
N PRO A 171 -8.58 -3.43 12.26
CA PRO A 171 -7.96 -2.24 12.78
C PRO A 171 -8.98 -1.28 13.39
N ASP A 172 -8.58 -0.57 14.46
CA ASP A 172 -9.42 0.45 15.11
C ASP A 172 -9.49 1.75 14.29
N ALA A 173 -8.50 1.99 13.43
CA ALA A 173 -8.45 3.15 12.54
C ALA A 173 -7.77 2.81 11.21
N LEU A 174 -8.26 3.44 10.13
CA LEU A 174 -7.66 3.42 8.81
C LEU A 174 -7.17 4.82 8.44
N TRP A 175 -6.00 4.88 7.82
CA TRP A 175 -5.45 6.10 7.27
C TRP A 175 -5.10 5.90 5.81
N PHE A 176 -5.64 6.73 4.94
CA PHE A 176 -5.33 6.73 3.51
C PHE A 176 -4.55 7.97 3.16
N ASP A 177 -3.32 7.80 2.71
CA ASP A 177 -2.48 8.87 2.22
C ASP A 177 -2.26 8.74 0.71
N GLY A 178 -2.03 9.87 0.05
CA GLY A 178 -1.75 9.90 -1.38
C GLY A 178 -2.96 9.66 -2.28
N LEU A 179 -4.18 9.85 -1.79
CA LEU A 179 -5.41 9.76 -2.60
C LEU A 179 -5.47 10.81 -3.72
N ALA A 180 -4.85 11.97 -3.52
CA ALA A 180 -4.73 13.00 -4.55
C ALA A 180 -3.70 12.58 -5.61
N GLY A 181 -4.12 11.93 -6.67
CA GLY A 181 -3.20 11.45 -7.70
C GLY A 181 -3.86 11.02 -9.00
N SER A 182 -3.41 9.89 -9.51
CA SER A 182 -3.84 9.34 -10.79
C SER A 182 -5.25 8.74 -10.77
N ILE A 183 -5.81 8.52 -9.58
CA ILE A 183 -7.08 7.81 -9.37
C ILE A 183 -7.99 8.68 -8.54
N LYS A 184 -9.24 8.85 -8.97
CA LYS A 184 -10.28 9.56 -8.24
C LYS A 184 -10.89 8.66 -7.16
N ASN A 185 -11.54 9.27 -6.16
CA ASN A 185 -12.16 8.55 -5.05
C ASN A 185 -13.21 7.51 -5.52
N GLU A 186 -13.99 7.85 -6.54
CA GLU A 186 -15.00 6.95 -7.11
C GLU A 186 -14.35 5.71 -7.77
N GLU A 187 -13.17 5.90 -8.38
CA GLU A 187 -12.44 4.83 -9.06
C GLU A 187 -11.84 3.80 -8.08
N ILE A 188 -11.59 4.18 -6.82
CA ILE A 188 -11.11 3.27 -5.75
C ILE A 188 -12.23 2.75 -4.86
N ARG A 189 -13.48 2.96 -5.23
CA ARG A 189 -14.66 2.43 -4.51
C ARG A 189 -14.66 2.77 -3.02
N GLN A 190 -14.31 4.02 -2.69
CA GLN A 190 -14.21 4.48 -1.31
C GLN A 190 -15.51 4.29 -0.52
N ASP A 191 -16.65 4.42 -1.18
CA ASP A 191 -17.97 4.18 -0.57
C ASP A 191 -18.15 2.73 -0.10
N ASP A 192 -17.61 1.76 -0.84
CA ASP A 192 -17.68 0.36 -0.44
C ASP A 192 -16.87 0.12 0.82
N ILE A 193 -15.71 0.77 0.96
CA ILE A 193 -14.86 0.68 2.16
C ILE A 193 -15.59 1.28 3.36
N VAL A 194 -16.22 2.45 3.20
CA VAL A 194 -17.02 3.06 4.28
C VAL A 194 -18.19 2.17 4.69
N ASN A 195 -18.87 1.54 3.73
CA ASN A 195 -19.96 0.60 4.01
C ASN A 195 -19.46 -0.66 4.75
N ILE A 196 -18.27 -1.17 4.40
CA ILE A 196 -17.66 -2.32 5.08
C ILE A 196 -17.32 -1.95 6.52
N LEU A 197 -16.70 -0.80 6.75
CA LEU A 197 -16.38 -0.31 8.09
C LEU A 197 -17.65 -0.16 8.96
N ILE A 198 -18.73 0.40 8.40
CA ILE A 198 -20.00 0.53 9.11
C ILE A 198 -20.54 -0.84 9.52
N ARG A 199 -20.53 -1.82 8.61
CA ARG A 199 -20.99 -3.19 8.90
C ARG A 199 -20.15 -3.86 9.98
N GLU A 200 -18.84 -3.75 9.92
CA GLU A 200 -17.94 -4.33 10.92
C GLU A 200 -18.17 -3.72 12.30
N ILE A 201 -18.39 -2.40 12.37
CA ILE A 201 -18.75 -1.72 13.62
C ILE A 201 -20.09 -2.24 14.17
N GLU A 202 -21.08 -2.43 13.32
CA GLU A 202 -22.40 -2.94 13.70
C GLU A 202 -22.32 -4.38 14.21
N VAL A 203 -21.58 -5.26 13.50
CA VAL A 203 -21.41 -6.68 13.86
C VAL A 203 -20.65 -6.86 15.18
N GLN A 204 -19.68 -5.99 15.47
CA GLN A 204 -18.91 -6.10 16.72
C GLN A 204 -19.68 -5.68 17.97
N GLY A 205 -20.96 -5.29 17.85
CA GLY A 205 -21.81 -4.93 19.00
C GLY A 205 -21.28 -3.75 19.81
N LYS A 206 -20.28 -3.03 19.28
CA LYS A 206 -19.82 -1.79 19.89
C LYS A 206 -20.89 -0.74 19.61
N GLU A 207 -21.56 -0.26 20.63
CA GLU A 207 -22.44 0.93 20.56
C GLU A 207 -21.65 2.16 20.14
N LEU A 208 -21.30 2.22 18.88
CA LEU A 208 -20.71 3.37 18.22
C LEU A 208 -21.79 4.12 17.43
N ALA A 209 -23.03 4.18 17.98
CA ALA A 209 -24.12 4.92 17.37
C ALA A 209 -23.69 6.35 16.96
N GLY A 210 -22.84 6.99 17.76
CA GLY A 210 -22.26 8.29 17.46
C GLY A 210 -21.32 8.25 16.26
N VAL A 211 -20.47 7.24 16.15
CA VAL A 211 -19.50 7.11 15.05
C VAL A 211 -20.18 6.67 13.76
N THR A 212 -21.11 5.72 13.83
CA THR A 212 -21.94 5.30 12.70
C THR A 212 -22.75 6.47 12.13
N ASN A 213 -23.34 7.29 13.00
CA ASN A 213 -24.06 8.50 12.58
C ASN A 213 -23.13 9.57 12.01
N LEU A 214 -21.92 9.71 12.55
CA LEU A 214 -20.91 10.61 12.02
C LEU A 214 -20.45 10.17 10.62
N LEU A 215 -20.15 8.90 10.43
CA LEU A 215 -19.78 8.33 9.13
C LEU A 215 -20.90 8.47 8.09
N LYS A 216 -22.15 8.23 8.48
CA LYS A 216 -23.31 8.46 7.62
C LYS A 216 -23.50 9.94 7.25
N LYS A 217 -23.15 10.86 8.15
CA LYS A 217 -23.19 12.32 7.88
C LYS A 217 -22.01 12.79 7.03
N LEU A 218 -20.85 12.18 7.18
CA LEU A 218 -19.64 12.52 6.41
C LEU A 218 -19.69 11.98 4.99
N LYS A 219 -20.40 10.88 4.75
CA LYS A 219 -20.54 10.27 3.42
C LYS A 219 -20.89 11.27 2.30
N PRO A 220 -21.88 12.17 2.46
CA PRO A 220 -22.16 13.21 1.45
C PRO A 220 -21.10 14.31 1.36
N GLN A 221 -20.26 14.49 2.40
CA GLN A 221 -19.21 15.52 2.41
C GLN A 221 -17.92 15.01 1.78
N ILE A 222 -17.65 13.72 1.85
CA ILE A 222 -16.51 13.06 1.18
C ILE A 222 -16.63 13.25 -0.33
N HIS A 223 -17.83 13.19 -0.90
CA HIS A 223 -18.09 13.48 -2.32
C HIS A 223 -17.91 14.96 -2.73
N LYS A 224 -17.82 15.88 -1.77
CA LYS A 224 -17.65 17.32 -2.03
C LYS A 224 -16.23 17.82 -1.85
N LEU A 225 -15.32 16.98 -1.38
CA LEU A 225 -13.91 17.31 -1.27
C LEU A 225 -13.21 16.97 -2.59
N ASP A 226 -13.38 17.87 -3.57
CA ASP A 226 -12.46 17.95 -4.70
C ASP A 226 -11.11 18.41 -4.16
N PHE A 227 -10.15 17.49 -4.10
CA PHE A 227 -8.74 17.74 -3.85
C PHE A 227 -7.93 17.75 -5.13
#